data_83a4512fed47eec908e1ee93ae37c672
#
_entry.id   83a4512fed47eec908e1ee93ae37c672
#
_cell.length_a   1.000
_cell.length_b   1.000
_cell.length_c   1.000
_cell.angle_alpha   90.00
_cell.angle_beta   90.00
_cell.angle_gamma   90.00
#
_symmetry.space_group_name_H-M   'P 1'
#
loop_
_entity.id
_entity.type
_entity.pdbx_description
1 polymer ?
#
loop_
_entity_poly.entity_id
_entity_poly.type
_entity_poly.pdbx_seq_one_letter_code
_entity_poly.pdbx_strand_id
1 'polypeptide(L)'
;IPCEISTQKEHNPTISLPLQHQLSLNEIDKKELKILIAEDNESNYSLVQHILKSYHLTHVQNGAEAVNKVREEEFDLVLMDMKMPVMGGLEATRKIREFNNRIPIIALTANAFDADRISALDAGCNEFLAKPLKKSQLLELFSKKW
;
A
#
# COMPACT_ATOMS: atom_id res chain seq x y z
N ILE A 1 -31.20 28.49 -20.61
CA ILE A 1 -30.83 28.50 -20.55
C ILE A 1 -30.39 28.61 -20.32
N PRO A 2 -30.51 28.72 -20.21
CA PRO A 2 -29.74 28.60 -19.85
C PRO A 2 -29.13 28.39 -19.46
N CYS A 3 -29.32 28.17 -19.30
CA CYS A 3 -28.52 27.88 -19.07
C CYS A 3 -27.97 27.55 -18.68
N GLU A 4 -28.01 27.29 -18.60
CA GLU A 4 -27.31 27.05 -18.50
C GLU A 4 -26.62 26.94 -17.97
N ILE A 5 -27.16 26.97 -18.08
CA ILE A 5 -26.42 26.84 -17.80
C ILE A 5 -25.90 26.65 -17.25
N SER A 6 -26.21 26.44 -17.26
CA SER A 6 -25.42 26.23 -17.02
C SER A 6 -24.84 25.89 -16.49
N THR A 7 -25.21 25.59 -16.52
CA THR A 7 -24.43 25.32 -16.36
C THR A 7 -23.76 25.06 -15.81
N GLN A 8 -23.95 24.78 -15.84
CA GLN A 8 -23.10 24.58 -15.72
C GLN A 8 -22.47 24.43 -15.10
N LYS A 9 -22.84 24.31 -15.21
CA LYS A 9 -22.07 24.23 -15.01
C LYS A 9 -21.42 24.08 -14.36
N GLU A 10 -21.65 23.69 -14.20
CA GLU A 10 -20.85 23.63 -14.00
C GLU A 10 -20.16 23.48 -13.45
N HIS A 11 -20.51 23.35 -13.46
CA HIS A 11 -19.56 23.32 -13.36
C HIS A 11 -18.83 23.28 -12.96
N ASN A 12 -19.05 23.17 -13.01
CA ASN A 12 -18.12 23.25 -12.89
C ASN A 12 -17.42 23.42 -12.65
N PRO A 13 -17.56 23.22 -12.92
CA PRO A 13 -16.82 23.58 -12.61
C PRO A 13 -16.15 23.61 -12.65
N THR A 14 -16.72 23.20 -13.38
CA THR A 14 -15.78 23.04 -13.51
C THR A 14 -14.83 23.67 -13.41
N ILE A 15 -14.81 23.79 -13.19
CA ILE A 15 -13.66 24.60 -12.87
C ILE A 15 -12.39 24.02 -13.46
N SER A 16 -11.80 24.66 -14.40
CA SER A 16 -10.53 24.21 -14.90
C SER A 16 -9.42 24.66 -13.95
N LEU A 17 -8.84 23.71 -13.23
CA LEU A 17 -7.75 24.00 -12.33
C LEU A 17 -6.44 24.17 -13.12
N PRO A 18 -5.57 25.07 -12.67
CA PRO A 18 -4.25 25.17 -13.28
C PRO A 18 -3.47 23.87 -13.13
N LEU A 19 -2.60 23.60 -14.06
CA LEU A 19 -1.77 22.39 -14.02
C LEU A 19 -0.95 22.31 -12.74
N GLN A 20 -0.44 23.45 -12.28
CA GLN A 20 0.27 23.54 -11.01
C GLN A 20 -0.55 23.04 -9.83
N HIS A 21 -1.82 23.43 -9.81
CA HIS A 21 -2.72 23.02 -8.75
C HIS A 21 -2.95 21.52 -8.77
N GLN A 22 -3.08 20.95 -9.97
CA GLN A 22 -3.26 19.52 -10.12
C GLN A 22 -2.04 18.73 -9.61
N LEU A 23 -0.85 19.24 -9.87
CA LEU A 23 0.37 18.60 -9.37
C LEU A 23 0.44 18.63 -7.85
N SER A 24 0.03 19.76 -7.25
CA SER A 24 -0.01 19.88 -5.80
C SER A 24 -0.98 18.89 -5.18
N LEU A 25 -2.14 18.70 -5.79
CA LEU A 25 -3.12 17.75 -5.32
C LEU A 25 -2.58 16.32 -5.39
N ASN A 26 -1.85 16.00 -6.46
CA ASN A 26 -1.25 14.68 -6.57
C ASN A 26 -0.22 14.43 -5.47
N GLU A 27 0.54 15.44 -5.11
CA GLU A 27 1.48 15.32 -4.01
C GLU A 27 0.76 15.12 -2.68
N ILE A 28 -0.32 15.85 -2.47
CA ILE A 28 -1.13 15.69 -1.26
C ILE A 28 -1.71 14.27 -1.21
N ASP A 29 -2.23 13.78 -2.32
CA ASP A 29 -2.78 12.44 -2.39
C ASP A 29 -1.73 11.39 -2.01
N LYS A 30 -0.51 11.53 -2.49
CA LYS A 30 0.56 10.60 -2.14
C LYS A 30 0.87 10.63 -0.64
N LYS A 31 0.84 11.80 -0.04
CA LYS A 31 1.10 11.94 1.39
C LYS A 31 -0.02 11.39 2.23
N GLU A 32 -1.21 11.28 1.66
CA GLU A 32 -2.38 10.77 2.39
C GLU A 32 -2.60 9.28 2.20
N LEU A 33 -1.71 8.61 1.46
CA LEU A 33 -1.82 7.16 1.30
C LEU A 33 -1.73 6.47 2.65
N LYS A 34 -2.65 5.55 2.87
CA LYS A 34 -2.67 4.73 4.09
C LYS A 34 -2.00 3.41 3.80
N ILE A 35 -0.97 3.11 4.56
CA ILE A 35 -0.15 1.92 4.35
C ILE A 35 -0.19 1.08 5.61
N LEU A 36 -0.56 -0.19 5.44
CA LEU A 36 -0.50 -1.16 6.51
C LEU A 36 0.84 -1.88 6.45
N ILE A 37 1.53 -1.93 7.57
CA ILE A 37 2.83 -2.59 7.65
C ILE A 37 2.72 -3.73 8.65
N ALA A 38 2.83 -4.97 8.16
CA ALA A 38 2.83 -6.16 9.00
C ALA A 38 4.28 -6.60 9.16
N GLU A 39 4.84 -6.39 10.33
CA GLU A 39 6.25 -6.65 10.62
C GLU A 39 6.39 -6.89 12.12
N ASP A 40 6.89 -8.06 12.51
CA ASP A 40 7.05 -8.40 13.93
C ASP A 40 8.34 -7.87 14.54
N ASN A 41 9.32 -7.50 13.72
CA ASN A 41 10.60 -7.00 14.19
C ASN A 41 10.59 -5.48 14.21
N GLU A 42 10.78 -4.91 15.41
CA GLU A 42 10.70 -3.47 15.59
C GLU A 42 11.79 -2.70 14.86
N SER A 43 12.97 -3.27 14.75
CA SER A 43 14.05 -2.63 14.01
C SER A 43 13.71 -2.51 12.53
N ASN A 44 13.13 -3.55 11.96
CA ASN A 44 12.69 -3.51 10.57
C ASN A 44 11.55 -2.52 10.38
N TYR A 45 10.61 -2.48 11.31
CA TYR A 45 9.51 -1.51 11.24
C TYR A 45 10.05 -0.08 11.35
N SER A 46 11.01 0.16 12.25
CA SER A 46 11.60 1.49 12.41
C SER A 46 12.24 1.97 11.11
N LEU A 47 12.90 1.08 10.39
CA LEU A 47 13.49 1.41 9.10
C LEU A 47 12.42 1.83 8.09
N VAL A 48 11.36 1.03 7.99
CA VAL A 48 10.24 1.33 7.08
C VAL A 48 9.58 2.65 7.48
N GLN A 49 9.34 2.84 8.78
CA GLN A 49 8.74 4.05 9.30
C GLN A 49 9.57 5.28 8.92
N HIS A 50 10.87 5.17 9.04
CA HIS A 50 11.76 6.27 8.69
C HIS A 50 11.68 6.60 7.19
N ILE A 51 11.66 5.57 6.35
CA ILE A 51 11.59 5.75 4.90
C ILE A 51 10.26 6.35 4.48
N LEU A 52 9.17 5.89 5.10
CA LEU A 52 7.81 6.24 4.69
C LEU A 52 7.13 7.22 5.64
N LYS A 53 7.89 8.02 6.35
CA LYS A 53 7.34 8.91 7.39
C LYS A 53 6.34 9.93 6.88
N SER A 54 6.31 10.18 5.58
CA SER A 54 5.36 11.12 4.98
C SER A 54 3.97 10.53 4.78
N TYR A 55 3.82 9.23 4.97
CA TYR A 55 2.56 8.53 4.73
C TYR A 55 1.88 8.17 6.04
N HIS A 56 0.61 7.80 5.94
CA HIS A 56 -0.14 7.33 7.11
C HIS A 56 0.15 5.84 7.30
N LEU A 57 0.87 5.51 8.34
CA LEU A 57 1.31 4.14 8.59
C LEU A 57 0.53 3.52 9.72
N THR A 58 0.08 2.30 9.52
CA THR A 58 -0.51 1.46 10.56
C THR A 58 0.35 0.23 10.70
N HIS A 59 0.79 -0.07 11.91
CA HIS A 59 1.70 -1.17 12.19
C HIS A 59 0.96 -2.30 12.89
N VAL A 60 1.14 -3.51 12.40
CA VAL A 60 0.69 -4.73 13.07
C VAL A 60 1.85 -5.70 13.15
N GLN A 61 1.78 -6.65 14.06
CA GLN A 61 2.91 -7.52 14.38
C GLN A 61 2.76 -8.95 13.90
N ASN A 62 1.62 -9.30 13.31
CA ASN A 62 1.44 -10.64 12.74
C ASN A 62 0.37 -10.60 11.66
N GLY A 63 0.25 -11.71 10.94
CA GLY A 63 -0.67 -11.80 9.83
C GLY A 63 -2.13 -11.76 10.23
N ALA A 64 -2.47 -12.28 11.39
CA ALA A 64 -3.85 -12.27 11.87
C ALA A 64 -4.34 -10.84 12.09
N GLU A 65 -3.48 -10.01 12.71
CA GLU A 65 -3.79 -8.60 12.88
C GLU A 65 -3.91 -7.89 11.54
N ALA A 66 -3.05 -8.26 10.58
CA ALA A 66 -3.10 -7.66 9.25
C ALA A 66 -4.42 -7.95 8.56
N VAL A 67 -4.88 -9.21 8.61
CA VAL A 67 -6.16 -9.60 8.03
C VAL A 67 -7.31 -8.79 8.65
N ASN A 68 -7.31 -8.69 9.97
CA ASN A 68 -8.34 -7.94 10.67
C ASN A 68 -8.34 -6.46 10.30
N LYS A 69 -7.15 -5.86 10.22
CA LYS A 69 -7.04 -4.44 9.86
C LYS A 69 -7.55 -4.17 8.45
N VAL A 70 -7.19 -5.01 7.49
CA VAL A 70 -7.67 -4.84 6.12
C VAL A 70 -9.17 -4.99 6.03
N ARG A 71 -9.74 -5.82 6.91
CA ARG A 71 -11.19 -6.01 6.96
C ARG A 71 -11.91 -4.82 7.58
N GLU A 72 -11.29 -4.18 8.57
CA GLU A 72 -11.89 -3.08 9.32
C GLU A 72 -11.70 -1.71 8.69
N GLU A 73 -10.59 -1.50 7.98
CA GLU A 73 -10.21 -0.21 7.44
C GLU A 73 -9.76 -0.37 6.00
N GLU A 74 -9.81 0.73 5.26
CA GLU A 74 -9.30 0.75 3.89
C GLU A 74 -7.86 1.21 3.89
N PHE A 75 -7.02 0.46 3.20
CA PHE A 75 -5.62 0.80 3.01
C PHE A 75 -5.31 0.87 1.53
N ASP A 76 -4.34 1.69 1.18
CA ASP A 76 -3.92 1.84 -0.21
C ASP A 76 -2.83 0.84 -0.58
N LEU A 77 -2.13 0.31 0.42
CA LEU A 77 -1.01 -0.60 0.19
C LEU A 77 -0.75 -1.40 1.46
N VAL A 78 -0.31 -2.64 1.30
CA VAL A 78 0.11 -3.49 2.43
C VAL A 78 1.55 -3.92 2.19
N LEU A 79 2.39 -3.69 3.18
CA LEU A 79 3.74 -4.27 3.24
C LEU A 79 3.65 -5.44 4.21
N MET A 80 3.86 -6.65 3.70
CA MET A 80 3.60 -7.88 4.44
C MET A 80 4.86 -8.71 4.58
N ASP A 81 5.39 -8.79 5.79
CA ASP A 81 6.49 -9.70 6.08
C ASP A 81 5.99 -11.13 5.91
N MET A 82 6.80 -11.96 5.28
CA MET A 82 6.42 -13.36 5.05
C MET A 82 6.56 -14.21 6.30
N LYS A 83 7.48 -13.86 7.19
CA LYS A 83 7.73 -14.65 8.40
C LYS A 83 7.35 -13.87 9.64
N MET A 84 6.25 -14.26 10.24
CA MET A 84 5.74 -13.63 11.45
C MET A 84 5.14 -14.70 12.35
N PRO A 85 5.10 -14.46 13.67
CA PRO A 85 4.44 -15.40 14.58
C PRO A 85 2.92 -15.37 14.37
N VAL A 86 2.24 -16.34 14.93
CA VAL A 86 0.79 -16.49 14.91
C VAL A 86 0.29 -16.82 13.50
N MET A 87 0.49 -15.93 12.55
CA MET A 87 0.12 -16.15 11.15
C MET A 87 1.13 -15.45 10.26
N GLY A 88 1.73 -16.19 9.35
CA GLY A 88 2.70 -15.65 8.41
C GLY A 88 2.05 -14.87 7.28
N GLY A 89 2.90 -14.19 6.50
CA GLY A 89 2.42 -13.32 5.43
C GLY A 89 1.72 -14.05 4.30
N LEU A 90 2.16 -15.27 3.97
CA LEU A 90 1.51 -16.04 2.89
C LEU A 90 0.06 -16.37 3.25
N GLU A 91 -0.15 -16.88 4.45
CA GLU A 91 -1.49 -17.22 4.91
C GLU A 91 -2.36 -15.97 5.01
N ALA A 92 -1.80 -14.89 5.57
CA ALA A 92 -2.52 -13.63 5.69
C ALA A 92 -2.94 -13.11 4.32
N THR A 93 -2.03 -13.18 3.34
CA THR A 93 -2.33 -12.72 1.99
C THR A 93 -3.49 -13.53 1.38
N ARG A 94 -3.45 -14.85 1.53
CA ARG A 94 -4.53 -15.69 1.03
C ARG A 94 -5.87 -15.32 1.66
N LYS A 95 -5.87 -15.09 2.97
CA LYS A 95 -7.10 -14.71 3.67
C LYS A 95 -7.62 -13.34 3.23
N ILE A 96 -6.71 -12.39 3.05
CA ILE A 96 -7.09 -11.07 2.55
C ILE A 96 -7.72 -11.18 1.16
N ARG A 97 -7.14 -12.03 0.31
CA ARG A 97 -7.65 -12.18 -1.06
C ARG A 97 -9.04 -12.82 -1.11
N GLU A 98 -9.48 -13.46 -0.06
CA GLU A 98 -10.85 -14.01 0.00
C GLU A 98 -11.90 -12.90 0.02
N PHE A 99 -11.58 -11.72 0.53
CA PHE A 99 -12.53 -10.61 0.60
C PHE A 99 -12.04 -9.33 -0.07
N ASN A 100 -10.78 -9.27 -0.49
CA ASN A 100 -10.25 -8.08 -1.14
C ASN A 100 -9.22 -8.46 -2.19
N ASN A 101 -9.64 -8.42 -3.46
CA ASN A 101 -8.78 -8.78 -4.59
C ASN A 101 -8.00 -7.61 -5.16
N ARG A 102 -8.21 -6.41 -4.62
CA ARG A 102 -7.69 -5.19 -5.23
C ARG A 102 -6.51 -4.56 -4.53
N ILE A 103 -6.48 -4.68 -3.20
CA ILE A 103 -5.44 -4.00 -2.43
C ILE A 103 -4.05 -4.51 -2.83
N PRO A 104 -3.12 -3.62 -3.17
CA PRO A 104 -1.76 -4.06 -3.47
C PRO A 104 -1.08 -4.61 -2.23
N ILE A 105 -0.47 -5.78 -2.34
CA ILE A 105 0.26 -6.41 -1.25
C ILE A 105 1.68 -6.67 -1.73
N ILE A 106 2.64 -6.11 -1.00
CA ILE A 106 4.06 -6.29 -1.29
C ILE A 106 4.65 -7.20 -0.23
N ALA A 107 5.17 -8.35 -0.65
CA ALA A 107 5.79 -9.30 0.25
C ALA A 107 7.19 -8.84 0.63
N LEU A 108 7.50 -8.91 1.92
CA LEU A 108 8.84 -8.63 2.43
C LEU A 108 9.45 -9.96 2.85
N THR A 109 10.58 -10.32 2.24
CA THR A 109 11.19 -11.62 2.47
C THR A 109 12.66 -11.49 2.81
N ALA A 110 13.15 -12.39 3.66
CA ALA A 110 14.57 -12.44 4.00
C ALA A 110 15.39 -13.02 2.86
N ASN A 111 14.76 -13.77 1.98
CA ASN A 111 15.43 -14.43 0.85
C ASN A 111 14.77 -14.03 -0.46
N ALA A 112 15.60 -13.66 -1.43
CA ALA A 112 15.11 -13.30 -2.75
C ALA A 112 15.18 -14.48 -3.72
N PHE A 113 15.05 -15.72 -3.20
CA PHE A 113 15.05 -16.90 -4.04
C PHE A 113 13.76 -17.03 -4.82
N ASP A 114 13.86 -17.61 -6.00
CA ASP A 114 12.72 -17.76 -6.90
C ASP A 114 11.54 -18.48 -6.25
N ALA A 115 11.83 -19.49 -5.41
CA ALA A 115 10.78 -20.25 -4.74
C ALA A 115 9.93 -19.35 -3.82
N ASP A 116 10.58 -18.47 -3.05
CA ASP A 116 9.88 -17.54 -2.15
C ASP A 116 9.06 -16.53 -2.95
N ARG A 117 9.63 -16.05 -4.05
CA ARG A 117 8.95 -15.13 -4.92
C ARG A 117 7.69 -15.76 -5.51
N ILE A 118 7.82 -16.99 -6.02
CA ILE A 118 6.71 -17.70 -6.61
C ILE A 118 5.62 -17.93 -5.56
N SER A 119 6.00 -18.34 -4.34
CA SER A 119 5.04 -18.56 -3.27
C SER A 119 4.28 -17.27 -2.92
N ALA A 120 4.97 -16.15 -2.86
CA ALA A 120 4.35 -14.87 -2.54
C ALA A 120 3.35 -14.47 -3.64
N LEU A 121 3.75 -14.57 -4.88
CA LEU A 121 2.88 -14.21 -6.00
C LEU A 121 1.69 -15.16 -6.09
N ASP A 122 1.91 -16.44 -5.84
CA ASP A 122 0.87 -17.46 -5.84
C ASP A 122 -0.17 -17.21 -4.75
N ALA A 123 0.27 -16.70 -3.60
CA ALA A 123 -0.63 -16.36 -2.51
C ALA A 123 -1.47 -15.11 -2.81
N GLY A 124 -1.07 -14.32 -3.78
CA GLY A 124 -1.81 -13.13 -4.18
C GLY A 124 -1.08 -11.82 -3.99
N CYS A 125 0.22 -11.86 -3.69
CA CYS A 125 1.03 -10.65 -3.60
C CYS A 125 1.26 -10.06 -4.99
N ASN A 126 1.33 -8.74 -5.05
CA ASN A 126 1.56 -8.03 -6.31
C ASN A 126 3.05 -7.93 -6.63
N GLU A 127 3.86 -7.82 -5.59
CA GLU A 127 5.30 -7.65 -5.72
C GLU A 127 5.98 -8.26 -4.51
N PHE A 128 7.31 -8.35 -4.55
CA PHE A 128 8.06 -8.75 -3.39
C PHE A 128 9.36 -7.95 -3.31
N LEU A 129 9.87 -7.77 -2.08
CA LEU A 129 11.13 -7.11 -1.83
C LEU A 129 11.93 -7.95 -0.84
N ALA A 130 13.23 -8.05 -1.10
CA ALA A 130 14.15 -8.73 -0.19
C ALA A 130 14.60 -7.76 0.90
N LYS A 131 14.75 -8.26 2.11
CA LYS A 131 15.31 -7.49 3.22
C LYS A 131 16.84 -7.53 3.13
N PRO A 132 17.54 -6.49 3.58
CA PRO A 132 17.04 -5.26 4.16
C PRO A 132 16.43 -4.34 3.10
N LEU A 133 15.39 -3.62 3.51
CA LEU A 133 14.67 -2.73 2.60
C LEU A 133 15.52 -1.51 2.28
N LYS A 134 15.45 -1.07 1.03
CA LYS A 134 16.16 0.11 0.58
C LYS A 134 15.15 1.17 0.17
N LYS A 135 15.45 2.41 0.52
CA LYS A 135 14.57 3.53 0.20
C LYS A 135 14.25 3.60 -1.29
N SER A 136 15.27 3.42 -2.14
CA SER A 136 15.08 3.51 -3.59
C SER A 136 14.11 2.45 -4.09
N GLN A 137 14.17 1.24 -3.56
CA GLN A 137 13.28 0.16 -3.98
C GLN A 137 11.83 0.43 -3.58
N LEU A 138 11.62 0.90 -2.35
CA LEU A 138 10.28 1.24 -1.88
C LEU A 138 9.68 2.38 -2.69
N LEU A 139 10.45 3.43 -2.92
CA LEU A 139 9.97 4.58 -3.68
C LEU A 139 9.68 4.22 -5.12
N GLU A 140 10.46 3.33 -5.70
CA GLU A 140 10.21 2.84 -7.06
C GLU A 140 8.89 2.11 -7.14
N LEU A 141 8.59 1.25 -6.16
CA LEU A 141 7.31 0.54 -6.13
C LEU A 141 6.15 1.51 -5.95
N PHE A 142 6.33 2.55 -5.17
CA PHE A 142 5.29 3.52 -4.92
C PHE A 142 4.97 4.38 -6.15
N SER A 143 5.90 4.45 -7.10
CA SER A 143 5.66 5.19 -8.33
C SER A 143 4.85 4.38 -9.34
N LYS A 144 4.71 3.07 -9.13
CA LYS A 144 3.91 2.23 -10.01
C LYS A 144 2.43 2.48 -9.78
N LYS A 145 1.65 2.28 -10.83
CA LYS A 145 0.18 2.32 -10.71
C LYS A 145 -0.32 0.94 -10.35
N TRP A 146 -1.12 0.89 -9.33
CA TRP A 146 -1.72 -0.36 -8.85
C TRP A 146 -3.18 -0.48 -9.23
#